data_3ef9fc489e8e0f5d5d4653dc912def8a
#
_entry.id   3ef9fc489e8e0f5d5d4653dc912def8a
#
_cell.length_a   1.000
_cell.length_b   1.000
_cell.length_c   1.000
_cell.angle_alpha   90.00
_cell.angle_beta   90.00
_cell.angle_gamma   90.00
#
_symmetry.space_group_name_H-M   'P 1'
#
loop_
_entity.id
_entity.type
_entity.pdbx_description
1 polymer ?
#
loop_
_entity_poly.entity_id
_entity_poly.type
_entity_poly.pdbx_seq_one_letter_code
_entity_poly.pdbx_strand_id
1 'polypeptide(L)'
;MTTTVHTSGAPLTDVGRAPALPASPLVSERVRELHARMTLEERLAQLVGYWLDQGGSVVAPMQGEMASAAAGASLASITEHGVGHYTRVYGTRPVEPAARAAWLVAEQRRLQRETRLGIPAIVHEECLTGLAAWKASTFPTPLAWGAAFDPALVEEMGRAIGDSMRSLGIHQGLAPVLDVVRDPRWGRVDECIGEDPYLVGTVGSAYVRGLQGAGVHATLKHFVGYSASNAGRNHAPVSAGPREIADTYLPPFEMAIRDGGARSVMNSYTDVDGIPVASDERMLTDVLRGELGFDGVVVSDYFSVAFLEVMHGIAADRGEAAAQALIAGIDVELPTGDAFLGPLAARIRVGELDEAYVDRAVLRVLAQKEELGLLEPDAFADDAPATIDLDSPRHRAIARRLAAESLVLLANDGTLPLAAPARVAVIGPNADRSEALQGCYSFANHVLAHHPGVEPGFAIPTVREALAAALPGSAIEAVE
;
A
#
# COMPACT_ATOMS: atom_id res chain seq x y z
N MET A 1 -6.67 46.72 -17.01
CA MET A 1 -6.18 45.73 -17.99
C MET A 1 -6.59 44.37 -17.42
N THR A 2 -7.66 43.81 -17.96
CA THR A 2 -8.24 42.55 -17.50
C THR A 2 -7.58 41.46 -18.34
N THR A 3 -6.71 40.69 -17.71
CA THR A 3 -6.04 39.55 -18.37
C THR A 3 -6.98 38.34 -18.32
N THR A 4 -7.58 38.05 -19.47
CA THR A 4 -8.40 36.86 -19.65
C THR A 4 -7.46 35.66 -19.73
N VAL A 5 -7.49 34.78 -18.69
CA VAL A 5 -6.82 33.49 -18.72
C VAL A 5 -7.65 32.59 -19.63
N HIS A 6 -7.11 32.29 -20.81
CA HIS A 6 -7.66 31.24 -21.66
C HIS A 6 -7.34 29.88 -21.03
N THR A 7 -8.33 29.27 -20.40
CA THR A 7 -8.31 27.83 -20.13
C THR A 7 -8.59 27.12 -21.46
N SER A 8 -7.57 26.66 -22.12
CA SER A 8 -7.71 25.75 -23.25
C SER A 8 -7.94 24.33 -22.73
N GLY A 9 -9.13 24.07 -22.22
CA GLY A 9 -9.66 22.72 -22.17
C GLY A 9 -9.95 22.30 -23.60
N ALA A 10 -9.03 21.60 -24.25
CA ALA A 10 -9.38 20.89 -25.47
C ALA A 10 -10.43 19.84 -25.10
N PRO A 11 -11.57 19.80 -25.81
CA PRO A 11 -12.53 18.71 -25.59
C PRO A 11 -11.83 17.40 -25.91
N LEU A 12 -12.13 16.33 -25.14
CA LEU A 12 -11.65 14.95 -25.35
C LEU A 12 -12.15 14.33 -26.70
N THR A 13 -12.17 15.10 -27.77
CA THR A 13 -12.69 14.69 -29.08
C THR A 13 -11.66 13.98 -29.95
N ASP A 14 -10.42 13.83 -29.48
CA ASP A 14 -9.47 12.91 -30.10
C ASP A 14 -9.16 11.78 -29.13
N VAL A 15 -10.15 10.91 -28.90
CA VAL A 15 -9.96 9.64 -28.21
C VAL A 15 -9.11 8.76 -29.12
N GLY A 16 -7.80 8.96 -29.03
CA GLY A 16 -6.85 8.12 -29.72
C GLY A 16 -7.22 6.65 -29.51
N ARG A 17 -7.31 5.88 -30.58
CA ARG A 17 -7.53 4.44 -30.52
C ARG A 17 -6.54 3.87 -29.51
N ALA A 18 -7.04 3.21 -28.45
CA ALA A 18 -6.19 2.59 -27.44
C ALA A 18 -5.05 1.83 -28.13
N PRO A 19 -3.81 2.05 -27.75
CA PRO A 19 -2.70 1.34 -28.38
C PRO A 19 -2.97 -0.15 -28.31
N ALA A 20 -2.71 -0.87 -29.40
CA ALA A 20 -2.85 -2.32 -29.44
C ALA A 20 -2.11 -2.87 -28.21
N LEU A 21 -2.81 -3.67 -27.38
CA LEU A 21 -2.23 -4.28 -26.18
C LEU A 21 -0.94 -4.97 -26.61
N PRO A 22 0.24 -4.61 -26.05
CA PRO A 22 1.41 -5.44 -26.25
C PRO A 22 1.00 -6.84 -25.77
N ALA A 23 1.35 -7.87 -26.53
CA ALA A 23 1.15 -9.24 -26.11
C ALA A 23 1.94 -9.42 -24.81
N SER A 24 1.28 -9.21 -23.66
CA SER A 24 1.90 -9.42 -22.37
C SER A 24 2.17 -10.90 -22.25
N PRO A 25 3.42 -11.33 -22.03
CA PRO A 25 3.73 -12.74 -21.80
C PRO A 25 3.01 -13.32 -20.58
N LEU A 26 2.44 -12.46 -19.72
CA LEU A 26 1.74 -12.82 -18.50
C LEU A 26 0.26 -13.19 -18.72
N VAL A 27 -0.35 -12.89 -19.87
CA VAL A 27 -1.76 -13.19 -20.11
C VAL A 27 -1.90 -14.57 -20.74
N SER A 28 -2.32 -15.54 -19.93
CA SER A 28 -2.58 -16.93 -20.37
C SER A 28 -3.82 -17.01 -21.27
N GLU A 29 -3.98 -18.13 -22.00
CA GLU A 29 -5.21 -18.40 -22.76
C GLU A 29 -6.43 -18.47 -21.84
N ARG A 30 -6.31 -19.10 -20.68
CA ARG A 30 -7.36 -19.17 -19.65
C ARG A 30 -7.85 -17.79 -19.24
N VAL A 31 -6.93 -16.84 -19.02
CA VAL A 31 -7.28 -15.44 -18.67
C VAL A 31 -8.02 -14.76 -19.82
N ARG A 32 -7.59 -14.98 -21.09
CA ARG A 32 -8.29 -14.43 -22.26
C ARG A 32 -9.69 -15.01 -22.44
N GLU A 33 -9.84 -16.31 -22.26
CA GLU A 33 -11.14 -16.97 -22.33
C GLU A 33 -12.10 -16.48 -21.21
N LEU A 34 -11.57 -16.29 -19.99
CA LEU A 34 -12.34 -15.75 -18.87
C LEU A 34 -12.79 -14.32 -19.19
N HIS A 35 -11.88 -13.46 -19.63
CA HIS A 35 -12.15 -12.06 -20.03
C HIS A 35 -13.23 -11.98 -21.12
N ALA A 36 -13.13 -12.81 -22.16
CA ALA A 36 -14.08 -12.82 -23.28
C ALA A 36 -15.54 -13.16 -22.86
N ARG A 37 -15.73 -13.75 -21.69
CA ARG A 37 -17.05 -14.10 -21.12
C ARG A 37 -17.63 -12.98 -20.26
N MET A 38 -16.85 -11.96 -19.90
CA MET A 38 -17.25 -10.91 -18.96
C MET A 38 -18.15 -9.86 -19.61
N THR A 39 -19.16 -9.41 -18.88
CA THR A 39 -19.89 -8.17 -19.19
C THR A 39 -19.06 -6.95 -18.81
N LEU A 40 -19.46 -5.75 -19.24
CA LEU A 40 -18.79 -4.51 -18.84
C LEU A 40 -18.81 -4.35 -17.32
N GLU A 41 -19.96 -4.59 -16.67
CA GLU A 41 -20.09 -4.48 -15.20
C GLU A 41 -19.16 -5.43 -14.47
N GLU A 42 -19.01 -6.65 -14.93
CA GLU A 42 -18.10 -7.63 -14.37
C GLU A 42 -16.63 -7.25 -14.55
N ARG A 43 -16.29 -6.66 -15.70
CA ARG A 43 -14.94 -6.13 -15.94
C ARG A 43 -14.64 -4.96 -14.99
N LEU A 44 -15.53 -3.99 -14.90
CA LEU A 44 -15.36 -2.84 -14.01
C LEU A 44 -15.29 -3.27 -12.53
N ALA A 45 -16.08 -4.26 -12.12
CA ALA A 45 -16.05 -4.81 -10.77
C ALA A 45 -14.66 -5.40 -10.40
N GLN A 46 -13.89 -5.92 -11.38
CA GLN A 46 -12.53 -6.39 -11.12
C GLN A 46 -11.52 -5.26 -10.91
N LEU A 47 -11.84 -4.05 -11.30
CA LEU A 47 -10.94 -2.89 -11.25
C LEU A 47 -11.15 -2.01 -10.02
N VAL A 48 -11.87 -2.50 -9.01
CA VAL A 48 -12.21 -1.69 -7.82
C VAL A 48 -11.98 -2.42 -6.53
N GLY A 49 -11.73 -1.64 -5.46
CA GLY A 49 -11.71 -2.13 -4.09
C GLY A 49 -13.10 -2.04 -3.43
N TYR A 50 -13.25 -2.79 -2.35
CA TYR A 50 -14.32 -2.61 -1.38
C TYR A 50 -13.74 -2.59 0.02
N TRP A 51 -13.92 -1.46 0.71
CA TRP A 51 -13.44 -1.29 2.07
C TRP A 51 -14.47 -1.79 3.08
N LEU A 52 -14.11 -2.86 3.78
CA LEU A 52 -14.95 -3.47 4.82
C LEU A 52 -14.94 -2.65 6.12
N ASP A 53 -16.04 -2.76 6.87
CA ASP A 53 -16.15 -2.25 8.24
C ASP A 53 -15.97 -0.71 8.41
N GLN A 54 -16.28 0.09 7.39
CA GLN A 54 -16.17 1.55 7.43
C GLN A 54 -17.10 2.24 8.46
N GLY A 55 -18.01 1.50 9.09
CA GLY A 55 -18.99 2.06 10.01
C GLY A 55 -18.38 2.52 11.34
N GLY A 56 -18.08 3.80 11.49
CA GLY A 56 -17.90 4.46 12.80
C GLY A 56 -16.48 4.79 13.22
N SER A 57 -15.42 4.37 12.54
CA SER A 57 -14.06 4.83 12.82
C SER A 57 -13.36 5.33 11.56
N VAL A 58 -12.77 6.52 11.65
CA VAL A 58 -11.94 7.10 10.59
C VAL A 58 -10.52 6.56 10.78
N VAL A 59 -10.11 5.64 9.93
CA VAL A 59 -8.75 5.07 9.95
C VAL A 59 -7.79 5.88 9.07
N ALA A 60 -8.31 6.51 8.02
CA ALA A 60 -7.56 7.44 7.18
C ALA A 60 -8.18 8.84 7.26
N PRO A 61 -7.39 9.92 7.41
CA PRO A 61 -7.92 11.28 7.54
C PRO A 61 -8.90 11.68 6.45
N MET A 62 -8.67 11.24 5.21
CA MET A 62 -9.50 11.53 4.05
C MET A 62 -10.81 10.72 3.98
N GLN A 63 -10.94 9.66 4.78
CA GLN A 63 -12.12 8.79 4.75
C GLN A 63 -13.39 9.54 5.15
N GLY A 64 -13.30 10.51 6.07
CA GLY A 64 -14.43 11.34 6.51
C GLY A 64 -14.86 12.38 5.48
N GLU A 65 -13.93 12.80 4.61
CA GLU A 65 -14.17 13.79 3.56
C GLU A 65 -14.66 13.15 2.27
N MET A 66 -14.29 11.89 2.05
CA MET A 66 -14.62 11.09 0.87
C MET A 66 -15.67 10.03 1.22
N ALA A 67 -16.89 10.48 1.57
CA ALA A 67 -18.00 9.57 1.81
C ALA A 67 -18.26 8.73 0.55
N SER A 68 -18.11 7.40 0.67
CA SER A 68 -18.34 6.48 -0.43
C SER A 68 -19.82 6.43 -0.81
N ALA A 69 -20.12 6.43 -2.10
CA ALA A 69 -21.47 6.18 -2.62
C ALA A 69 -22.01 4.79 -2.21
N ALA A 70 -21.11 3.87 -1.87
CA ALA A 70 -21.46 2.55 -1.34
C ALA A 70 -21.78 2.54 0.16
N ALA A 71 -21.71 3.69 0.85
CA ALA A 71 -22.03 3.78 2.27
C ALA A 71 -23.47 3.33 2.52
N GLY A 72 -23.64 2.22 3.25
CA GLY A 72 -24.95 1.64 3.57
C GLY A 72 -25.45 0.57 2.59
N ALA A 73 -24.75 0.31 1.48
CA ALA A 73 -25.08 -0.83 0.60
C ALA A 73 -24.66 -2.17 1.25
N SER A 74 -25.43 -3.23 0.98
CA SER A 74 -25.07 -4.56 1.47
C SER A 74 -23.87 -5.15 0.70
N LEU A 75 -23.06 -5.97 1.38
CA LEU A 75 -21.94 -6.67 0.74
C LEU A 75 -22.41 -7.46 -0.50
N ALA A 76 -23.56 -8.12 -0.42
CA ALA A 76 -24.13 -8.87 -1.54
C ALA A 76 -24.44 -7.97 -2.75
N SER A 77 -25.00 -6.76 -2.52
CA SER A 77 -25.28 -5.81 -3.60
C SER A 77 -24.02 -5.28 -4.27
N ILE A 78 -22.98 -4.97 -3.46
CA ILE A 78 -21.71 -4.45 -3.96
C ILE A 78 -20.97 -5.49 -4.80
N THR A 79 -21.09 -6.78 -4.43
CA THR A 79 -20.38 -7.88 -5.08
C THR A 79 -21.23 -8.63 -6.10
N GLU A 80 -22.38 -8.11 -6.52
CA GLU A 80 -23.28 -8.75 -7.48
C GLU A 80 -22.58 -9.13 -8.79
N HIS A 81 -21.69 -8.26 -9.28
CA HIS A 81 -20.87 -8.48 -10.47
C HIS A 81 -19.44 -8.99 -10.14
N GLY A 82 -19.20 -9.39 -8.89
CA GLY A 82 -17.88 -9.69 -8.38
C GLY A 82 -17.22 -8.46 -7.75
N VAL A 83 -15.95 -8.58 -7.35
CA VAL A 83 -15.14 -7.50 -6.81
C VAL A 83 -13.65 -7.75 -7.05
N GLY A 84 -12.91 -6.69 -7.36
CA GLY A 84 -11.46 -6.77 -7.58
C GLY A 84 -10.71 -7.06 -6.29
N HIS A 85 -10.89 -6.19 -5.28
CA HIS A 85 -10.16 -6.23 -4.03
C HIS A 85 -11.07 -6.11 -2.81
N TYR A 86 -10.75 -6.83 -1.74
CA TYR A 86 -11.16 -6.49 -0.38
C TYR A 86 -10.05 -5.68 0.29
N THR A 87 -10.42 -4.49 0.77
CA THR A 87 -9.52 -3.51 1.36
C THR A 87 -9.55 -3.61 2.88
N ARG A 88 -8.38 -3.74 3.51
CA ARG A 88 -8.17 -3.62 4.95
C ARG A 88 -9.11 -4.49 5.78
N VAL A 89 -9.20 -5.76 5.42
CA VAL A 89 -10.05 -6.77 6.10
C VAL A 89 -9.71 -6.89 7.59
N TYR A 90 -8.43 -6.71 7.93
CA TYR A 90 -7.89 -6.79 9.29
C TYR A 90 -7.46 -5.43 9.85
N GLY A 91 -7.13 -4.48 8.98
CA GLY A 91 -6.51 -3.20 9.30
C GLY A 91 -7.48 -2.04 9.51
N THR A 92 -8.80 -2.28 9.62
CA THR A 92 -9.80 -1.22 9.85
C THR A 92 -10.17 -1.09 11.32
N ARG A 93 -10.26 -2.20 12.05
CA ARG A 93 -10.59 -2.27 13.48
C ARG A 93 -10.00 -3.53 14.10
N PRO A 94 -9.90 -3.60 15.44
CA PRO A 94 -9.51 -4.83 16.12
C PRO A 94 -10.49 -5.96 15.80
N VAL A 95 -9.99 -7.04 15.19
CA VAL A 95 -10.75 -8.25 14.88
C VAL A 95 -9.95 -9.48 15.29
N GLU A 96 -10.60 -10.52 15.78
CA GLU A 96 -9.91 -11.77 16.14
C GLU A 96 -9.38 -12.45 14.87
N PRO A 97 -8.05 -12.63 14.72
CA PRO A 97 -7.44 -13.05 13.45
C PRO A 97 -8.00 -14.35 12.88
N ALA A 98 -8.10 -15.42 13.68
CA ALA A 98 -8.58 -16.72 13.21
C ALA A 98 -10.06 -16.69 12.80
N ALA A 99 -10.91 -16.02 13.59
CA ALA A 99 -12.33 -15.88 13.27
C ALA A 99 -12.53 -15.06 11.98
N ARG A 100 -11.72 -14.02 11.79
CA ARG A 100 -11.79 -13.18 10.58
C ARG A 100 -11.28 -13.93 9.35
N ALA A 101 -10.24 -14.76 9.49
CA ALA A 101 -9.74 -15.62 8.42
C ALA A 101 -10.78 -16.65 8.00
N ALA A 102 -11.48 -17.27 8.95
CA ALA A 102 -12.59 -18.20 8.64
C ALA A 102 -13.75 -17.50 7.90
N TRP A 103 -14.10 -16.28 8.33
CA TRP A 103 -15.08 -15.46 7.61
C TRP A 103 -14.62 -15.14 6.18
N LEU A 104 -13.35 -14.79 6.00
CA LEU A 104 -12.79 -14.46 4.69
C LEU A 104 -12.84 -15.65 3.72
N VAL A 105 -12.46 -16.85 4.18
CA VAL A 105 -12.58 -18.08 3.37
C VAL A 105 -14.04 -18.33 2.99
N ALA A 106 -14.98 -18.16 3.91
CA ALA A 106 -16.41 -18.32 3.63
C ALA A 106 -16.89 -17.30 2.59
N GLU A 107 -16.40 -16.05 2.66
CA GLU A 107 -16.74 -14.98 1.73
C GLU A 107 -16.16 -15.23 0.32
N GLN A 108 -14.91 -15.69 0.22
CA GLN A 108 -14.32 -16.08 -1.06
C GLN A 108 -15.10 -17.25 -1.71
N ARG A 109 -15.48 -18.24 -0.91
CA ARG A 109 -16.35 -19.33 -1.36
C ARG A 109 -17.74 -18.83 -1.80
N ARG A 110 -18.26 -17.78 -1.14
CA ARG A 110 -19.52 -17.14 -1.54
C ARG A 110 -19.37 -16.50 -2.92
N LEU A 111 -18.31 -15.72 -3.15
CA LEU A 111 -18.01 -15.12 -4.46
C LEU A 111 -17.94 -16.19 -5.56
N GLN A 112 -17.25 -17.31 -5.30
CA GLN A 112 -17.14 -18.41 -6.25
C GLN A 112 -18.48 -19.03 -6.61
N ARG A 113 -19.44 -19.13 -5.66
CA ARG A 113 -20.72 -19.81 -5.87
C ARG A 113 -21.84 -18.92 -6.36
N GLU A 114 -21.84 -17.65 -5.92
CA GLU A 114 -22.99 -16.75 -6.09
C GLU A 114 -22.79 -15.73 -7.20
N THR A 115 -21.54 -15.44 -7.61
CA THR A 115 -21.29 -14.60 -8.78
C THR A 115 -21.22 -15.46 -10.06
N ARG A 116 -21.62 -14.88 -11.19
CA ARG A 116 -21.76 -15.62 -12.46
C ARG A 116 -20.45 -16.26 -12.95
N LEU A 117 -19.32 -15.63 -12.73
CA LEU A 117 -18.01 -16.10 -13.17
C LEU A 117 -17.18 -16.73 -12.04
N GLY A 118 -17.61 -16.57 -10.81
CA GLY A 118 -16.97 -17.18 -9.65
C GLY A 118 -15.53 -16.69 -9.38
N ILE A 119 -15.23 -15.42 -9.70
CA ILE A 119 -13.89 -14.87 -9.58
C ILE A 119 -13.66 -14.36 -8.14
N PRO A 120 -12.68 -14.92 -7.37
CA PRO A 120 -12.36 -14.45 -6.03
C PRO A 120 -11.72 -13.05 -6.03
N ALA A 121 -11.78 -12.39 -4.86
CA ALA A 121 -11.16 -11.09 -4.65
C ALA A 121 -9.69 -11.22 -4.23
N ILE A 122 -8.85 -10.27 -4.63
CA ILE A 122 -7.56 -10.02 -3.99
C ILE A 122 -7.84 -9.38 -2.62
N VAL A 123 -7.11 -9.78 -1.59
CA VAL A 123 -7.15 -9.14 -0.28
C VAL A 123 -5.85 -8.40 -0.09
N HIS A 124 -5.92 -7.10 0.21
CA HIS A 124 -4.72 -6.31 0.49
C HIS A 124 -4.76 -5.66 1.87
N GLU A 125 -3.58 -5.50 2.46
CA GLU A 125 -3.37 -4.87 3.77
C GLU A 125 -2.14 -3.98 3.78
N GLU A 126 -2.09 -3.06 4.75
CA GLU A 126 -0.87 -2.37 5.11
C GLU A 126 0.10 -3.31 5.81
N CYS A 127 1.37 -3.25 5.43
CA CYS A 127 2.39 -4.14 5.99
C CYS A 127 3.77 -3.49 6.14
N LEU A 128 3.81 -2.16 6.23
CA LEU A 128 5.06 -1.40 6.24
C LEU A 128 5.93 -1.69 7.46
N THR A 129 5.36 -1.71 8.66
CA THR A 129 6.08 -2.01 9.92
C THR A 129 5.62 -3.35 10.52
N GLY A 130 5.39 -4.33 9.69
CA GLY A 130 4.68 -5.56 10.01
C GLY A 130 3.24 -5.49 9.50
N LEU A 131 2.57 -6.61 9.50
CA LEU A 131 1.16 -6.67 9.12
C LEU A 131 0.31 -5.77 10.04
N ALA A 132 -0.42 -4.84 9.47
CA ALA A 132 -1.32 -3.95 10.21
C ALA A 132 -2.61 -4.68 10.62
N ALA A 133 -2.49 -5.65 11.52
CA ALA A 133 -3.57 -6.42 12.10
C ALA A 133 -3.43 -6.51 13.62
N TRP A 134 -4.56 -6.64 14.31
CA TRP A 134 -4.55 -6.83 15.76
C TRP A 134 -3.77 -8.09 16.15
N LYS A 135 -2.94 -7.99 17.19
CA LYS A 135 -2.03 -9.04 17.69
C LYS A 135 -0.85 -9.40 16.77
N ALA A 136 -0.65 -8.70 15.68
CA ALA A 136 0.51 -8.93 14.82
C ALA A 136 1.74 -8.19 15.35
N SER A 137 2.91 -8.85 15.28
CA SER A 137 4.20 -8.26 15.63
C SER A 137 4.44 -6.96 14.85
N THR A 138 4.97 -5.96 15.54
CA THR A 138 5.48 -4.75 14.91
C THR A 138 7.00 -4.84 14.78
N PHE A 139 7.52 -4.43 13.63
CA PHE A 139 8.94 -4.32 13.32
C PHE A 139 9.38 -2.86 13.31
N PRO A 140 10.70 -2.57 13.43
CA PRO A 140 11.22 -1.22 13.25
C PRO A 140 10.77 -0.57 11.94
N THR A 141 10.68 0.75 11.93
CA THR A 141 10.27 1.51 10.73
C THR A 141 11.30 1.40 9.60
N PRO A 142 10.92 1.71 8.35
CA PRO A 142 11.84 1.69 7.22
C PRO A 142 13.08 2.56 7.40
N LEU A 143 12.98 3.66 8.12
CA LEU A 143 14.16 4.47 8.45
C LEU A 143 15.21 3.67 9.25
N ALA A 144 14.75 2.79 10.16
CA ALA A 144 15.63 1.87 10.87
C ALA A 144 16.19 0.77 9.95
N TRP A 145 15.44 0.32 8.92
CA TRP A 145 15.99 -0.64 7.94
C TRP A 145 17.18 -0.05 7.19
N GLY A 146 17.08 1.22 6.76
CA GLY A 146 18.18 1.93 6.13
C GLY A 146 19.38 2.09 7.06
N ALA A 147 19.14 2.45 8.33
CA ALA A 147 20.21 2.62 9.32
C ALA A 147 20.92 1.32 9.70
N ALA A 148 20.28 0.16 9.55
CA ALA A 148 20.90 -1.13 9.81
C ALA A 148 21.87 -1.58 8.72
N PHE A 149 21.74 -1.08 7.48
CA PHE A 149 22.54 -1.49 6.31
C PHE A 149 22.60 -3.01 6.08
N ASP A 150 21.57 -3.75 6.52
CA ASP A 150 21.47 -5.21 6.36
C ASP A 150 20.24 -5.60 5.51
N PRO A 151 20.36 -5.57 4.16
CA PRO A 151 19.26 -5.95 3.29
C PRO A 151 18.85 -7.42 3.45
N ALA A 152 19.76 -8.32 3.88
CA ALA A 152 19.42 -9.71 4.10
C ALA A 152 18.47 -9.89 5.30
N LEU A 153 18.67 -9.13 6.37
CA LEU A 153 17.76 -9.11 7.52
C LEU A 153 16.40 -8.53 7.15
N VAL A 154 16.37 -7.49 6.28
CA VAL A 154 15.12 -6.92 5.77
C VAL A 154 14.37 -7.92 4.87
N GLU A 155 15.07 -8.72 4.06
CA GLU A 155 14.46 -9.80 3.29
C GLU A 155 13.86 -10.89 4.20
N GLU A 156 14.58 -11.26 5.29
CA GLU A 156 14.07 -12.20 6.30
C GLU A 156 12.81 -11.64 7.00
N MET A 157 12.81 -10.36 7.35
CA MET A 157 11.65 -9.66 7.91
C MET A 157 10.48 -9.65 6.93
N GLY A 158 10.71 -9.28 5.67
CA GLY A 158 9.68 -9.27 4.63
C GLY A 158 9.03 -10.64 4.46
N ARG A 159 9.81 -11.73 4.51
CA ARG A 159 9.29 -13.10 4.48
C ARG A 159 8.43 -13.41 5.71
N ALA A 160 8.85 -13.04 6.91
CA ALA A 160 8.08 -13.28 8.13
C ALA A 160 6.74 -12.52 8.12
N ILE A 161 6.73 -11.29 7.60
CA ILE A 161 5.51 -10.51 7.37
C ILE A 161 4.61 -11.22 6.34
N GLY A 162 5.16 -11.66 5.22
CA GLY A 162 4.43 -12.39 4.19
C GLY A 162 3.84 -13.70 4.69
N ASP A 163 4.58 -14.48 5.49
CA ASP A 163 4.08 -15.71 6.13
C ASP A 163 2.84 -15.41 7.00
N SER A 164 2.87 -14.32 7.80
CA SER A 164 1.72 -13.86 8.59
C SER A 164 0.53 -13.48 7.70
N MET A 165 0.77 -12.74 6.62
CA MET A 165 -0.26 -12.33 5.66
C MET A 165 -0.91 -13.56 4.99
N ARG A 166 -0.10 -14.51 4.52
CA ARG A 166 -0.61 -15.75 3.91
C ARG A 166 -1.47 -16.56 4.85
N SER A 167 -1.09 -16.66 6.13
CA SER A 167 -1.87 -17.39 7.15
C SER A 167 -3.29 -16.82 7.35
N LEU A 168 -3.48 -15.56 6.99
CA LEU A 168 -4.75 -14.83 7.07
C LEU A 168 -5.51 -14.75 5.74
N GLY A 169 -4.98 -15.31 4.66
CA GLY A 169 -5.58 -15.23 3.32
C GLY A 169 -5.41 -13.86 2.67
N ILE A 170 -4.35 -13.13 3.01
CA ILE A 170 -3.98 -11.84 2.37
C ILE A 170 -3.05 -12.12 1.21
N HIS A 171 -3.27 -11.45 0.08
CA HIS A 171 -2.62 -11.72 -1.21
C HIS A 171 -1.66 -10.62 -1.63
N GLN A 172 -1.86 -9.37 -1.14
CA GLN A 172 -1.09 -8.20 -1.53
C GLN A 172 -0.81 -7.31 -0.32
N GLY A 173 0.42 -6.83 -0.20
CA GLY A 173 0.87 -5.89 0.81
C GLY A 173 1.14 -4.51 0.21
N LEU A 174 0.67 -3.44 0.88
CA LEU A 174 0.87 -2.06 0.44
C LEU A 174 2.21 -1.52 0.96
N ALA A 175 3.30 -2.19 0.61
CA ALA A 175 4.69 -1.85 0.95
C ALA A 175 5.64 -2.51 -0.06
N PRO A 176 6.90 -2.04 -0.19
CA PRO A 176 7.60 -1.01 0.59
C PRO A 176 7.33 0.43 0.10
N VAL A 177 7.65 1.43 0.96
CA VAL A 177 7.77 2.82 0.54
C VAL A 177 9.17 3.05 -0.04
N LEU A 178 9.22 3.51 -1.28
CA LEU A 178 10.47 3.78 -2.02
C LEU A 178 10.73 5.27 -2.24
N ASP A 179 9.97 6.11 -1.55
CA ASP A 179 10.18 7.56 -1.55
C ASP A 179 11.55 7.89 -0.94
N VAL A 180 12.34 8.67 -1.67
CA VAL A 180 13.67 9.13 -1.22
C VAL A 180 13.50 10.43 -0.44
N VAL A 181 13.88 10.46 0.83
CA VAL A 181 13.72 11.63 1.69
C VAL A 181 14.51 12.82 1.14
N ARG A 182 13.85 13.99 1.01
CA ARG A 182 14.46 15.24 0.60
C ARG A 182 14.21 16.38 1.60
N ASP A 183 13.02 16.39 2.21
CA ASP A 183 12.65 17.40 3.20
C ASP A 183 12.26 16.69 4.51
N PRO A 184 13.06 16.83 5.59
CA PRO A 184 12.77 16.16 6.87
C PRO A 184 11.52 16.70 7.58
N ARG A 185 10.91 17.78 7.07
CA ARG A 185 9.63 18.29 7.57
C ARG A 185 8.43 17.49 7.08
N TRP A 186 8.61 16.66 6.04
CA TRP A 186 7.55 15.81 5.54
C TRP A 186 7.12 14.79 6.60
N GLY A 187 5.81 14.74 6.90
CA GLY A 187 5.27 13.95 8.02
C GLY A 187 5.36 12.42 7.83
N ARG A 188 5.80 11.96 6.64
CA ARG A 188 5.93 10.53 6.32
C ARG A 188 7.38 10.04 6.24
N VAL A 189 8.32 10.79 6.81
CA VAL A 189 9.75 10.43 6.78
C VAL A 189 10.02 9.08 7.46
N ASP A 190 9.32 8.73 8.54
CA ASP A 190 9.52 7.45 9.23
C ASP A 190 9.08 6.23 8.39
N GLU A 191 8.29 6.45 7.32
CA GLU A 191 7.93 5.42 6.35
C GLU A 191 9.02 5.18 5.30
N CYS A 192 10.02 6.06 5.19
CA CYS A 192 11.07 6.04 4.17
C CYS A 192 12.32 5.32 4.67
N ILE A 193 13.02 4.64 3.76
CA ILE A 193 14.26 3.92 4.05
C ILE A 193 15.43 4.89 4.26
N GLY A 194 15.46 6.01 3.53
CA GLY A 194 16.52 7.00 3.68
C GLY A 194 16.57 8.05 2.57
N GLU A 195 17.74 8.70 2.46
CA GLU A 195 17.99 9.82 1.54
C GLU A 195 18.83 9.43 0.31
N ASP A 196 19.41 8.23 0.31
CA ASP A 196 20.23 7.72 -0.78
C ASP A 196 19.40 6.78 -1.68
N PRO A 197 19.23 7.10 -2.99
CA PRO A 197 18.41 6.31 -3.89
C PRO A 197 18.88 4.86 -4.03
N TYR A 198 20.19 4.61 -3.99
CA TYR A 198 20.74 3.26 -4.11
C TYR A 198 20.47 2.44 -2.85
N LEU A 199 20.62 3.01 -1.66
CA LEU A 199 20.26 2.37 -0.40
C LEU A 199 18.77 2.04 -0.37
N VAL A 200 17.91 3.00 -0.73
CA VAL A 200 16.46 2.81 -0.79
C VAL A 200 16.10 1.67 -1.75
N GLY A 201 16.69 1.66 -2.94
CA GLY A 201 16.47 0.61 -3.93
C GLY A 201 16.95 -0.77 -3.46
N THR A 202 18.15 -0.84 -2.86
CA THR A 202 18.74 -2.09 -2.37
C THR A 202 17.91 -2.72 -1.25
N VAL A 203 17.55 -1.94 -0.24
CA VAL A 203 16.78 -2.40 0.92
C VAL A 203 15.32 -2.67 0.53
N GLY A 204 14.73 -1.79 -0.30
CA GLY A 204 13.38 -1.97 -0.81
C GLY A 204 13.23 -3.25 -1.67
N SER A 205 14.21 -3.53 -2.55
CA SER A 205 14.23 -4.77 -3.35
C SER A 205 14.33 -6.02 -2.46
N ALA A 206 15.10 -5.98 -1.39
CA ALA A 206 15.19 -7.07 -0.43
C ALA A 206 13.84 -7.33 0.27
N TYR A 207 13.16 -6.27 0.71
CA TYR A 207 11.81 -6.39 1.27
C TYR A 207 10.83 -7.04 0.27
N VAL A 208 10.84 -6.59 -1.00
CA VAL A 208 10.01 -7.16 -2.07
C VAL A 208 10.26 -8.67 -2.23
N ARG A 209 11.54 -9.08 -2.33
CA ARG A 209 11.88 -10.51 -2.45
C ARG A 209 11.41 -11.32 -1.25
N GLY A 210 11.55 -10.77 -0.04
CA GLY A 210 11.09 -11.42 1.18
C GLY A 210 9.58 -11.63 1.16
N LEU A 211 8.80 -10.58 0.94
CA LEU A 211 7.33 -10.61 0.93
C LEU A 211 6.80 -11.54 -0.18
N GLN A 212 7.30 -11.37 -1.41
CA GLN A 212 6.87 -12.18 -2.56
C GLN A 212 7.35 -13.63 -2.46
N GLY A 213 8.50 -13.87 -1.83
CA GLY A 213 8.96 -15.23 -1.52
C GLY A 213 8.04 -16.00 -0.56
N ALA A 214 7.15 -15.32 0.17
CA ALA A 214 6.07 -15.92 0.96
C ALA A 214 4.76 -16.07 0.16
N GLY A 215 4.72 -15.64 -1.12
CA GLY A 215 3.54 -15.72 -1.97
C GLY A 215 2.55 -14.55 -1.80
N VAL A 216 3.02 -13.39 -1.34
CA VAL A 216 2.24 -12.14 -1.22
C VAL A 216 2.85 -11.10 -2.14
N HIS A 217 2.06 -10.50 -3.02
CA HIS A 217 2.57 -9.44 -3.90
C HIS A 217 2.89 -8.17 -3.12
N ALA A 218 4.08 -7.61 -3.36
CA ALA A 218 4.47 -6.30 -2.85
C ALA A 218 3.91 -5.19 -3.74
N THR A 219 3.62 -4.03 -3.15
CA THR A 219 3.18 -2.83 -3.85
C THR A 219 4.18 -1.71 -3.60
N LEU A 220 4.92 -1.32 -4.64
CA LEU A 220 5.87 -0.22 -4.55
C LEU A 220 5.13 1.11 -4.45
N LYS A 221 5.46 1.93 -3.47
CA LYS A 221 4.81 3.23 -3.29
C LYS A 221 5.79 4.32 -2.85
N HIS A 222 5.52 5.58 -3.15
CA HIS A 222 4.44 6.10 -3.99
C HIS A 222 5.02 6.61 -5.31
N PHE A 223 4.71 5.97 -6.40
CA PHE A 223 5.24 6.31 -7.71
C PHE A 223 4.58 7.61 -8.23
N VAL A 224 5.27 8.77 -8.35
CA VAL A 224 6.69 9.05 -8.11
C VAL A 224 6.87 10.47 -7.53
N GLY A 225 7.92 10.65 -6.74
CA GLY A 225 8.35 11.98 -6.30
C GLY A 225 7.61 12.53 -5.08
N TYR A 226 6.76 11.76 -4.41
CA TYR A 226 5.90 12.22 -3.32
C TYR A 226 6.66 12.89 -2.16
N SER A 227 7.83 12.37 -1.79
CA SER A 227 8.68 12.91 -0.72
C SER A 227 9.24 14.31 -1.02
N ALA A 228 9.21 14.75 -2.28
CA ALA A 228 9.66 16.08 -2.70
C ALA A 228 8.56 17.13 -2.64
N SER A 229 7.44 16.84 -1.99
CA SER A 229 6.31 17.78 -1.81
C SER A 229 6.79 19.12 -1.23
N ASN A 230 6.37 20.21 -1.84
CA ASN A 230 6.82 21.56 -1.50
C ASN A 230 6.64 21.88 -0.02
N ALA A 231 7.75 22.30 0.62
CA ALA A 231 7.84 22.63 2.04
C ALA A 231 7.49 21.48 3.01
N GLY A 232 7.62 20.24 2.58
CA GLY A 232 7.29 19.05 3.38
C GLY A 232 5.80 18.89 3.67
N ARG A 233 4.93 19.59 2.95
CA ARG A 233 3.48 19.49 3.15
C ARG A 233 2.94 18.29 2.38
N ASN A 234 2.17 17.46 3.08
CA ASN A 234 1.53 16.32 2.44
C ASN A 234 0.59 16.77 1.30
N HIS A 235 0.61 16.08 0.17
CA HIS A 235 -0.14 16.37 -1.06
C HIS A 235 0.21 17.72 -1.76
N ALA A 236 1.25 18.45 -1.31
CA ALA A 236 1.67 19.64 -2.02
C ALA A 236 2.32 19.30 -3.37
N PRO A 237 2.29 20.24 -4.34
CA PRO A 237 2.98 20.07 -5.62
C PRO A 237 4.45 19.73 -5.48
N VAL A 238 4.97 18.97 -6.44
CA VAL A 238 6.40 18.63 -6.56
C VAL A 238 7.00 19.42 -7.71
N SER A 239 8.02 20.22 -7.41
CA SER A 239 8.77 21.01 -8.40
C SER A 239 10.11 20.33 -8.70
N ALA A 240 10.06 19.16 -9.34
CA ALA A 240 11.24 18.38 -9.74
C ALA A 240 11.32 18.28 -11.27
N GLY A 241 12.48 18.63 -11.82
CA GLY A 241 12.73 18.50 -13.24
C GLY A 241 12.99 17.04 -13.67
N PRO A 242 12.93 16.73 -15.00
CA PRO A 242 13.10 15.37 -15.50
C PRO A 242 14.39 14.69 -15.05
N ARG A 243 15.50 15.43 -14.93
CA ARG A 243 16.78 14.88 -14.44
C ARG A 243 16.68 14.45 -12.98
N GLU A 244 16.09 15.29 -12.12
CA GLU A 244 15.95 14.95 -10.71
C GLU A 244 15.04 13.73 -10.52
N ILE A 245 13.95 13.66 -11.29
CA ILE A 245 13.08 12.48 -11.31
C ILE A 245 13.89 11.23 -11.68
N ALA A 246 14.66 11.30 -12.79
CA ALA A 246 15.44 10.18 -13.31
C ALA A 246 16.59 9.76 -12.39
N ASP A 247 17.31 10.73 -11.79
CA ASP A 247 18.53 10.45 -11.02
C ASP A 247 18.23 10.13 -9.54
N THR A 248 17.06 10.53 -9.02
CA THR A 248 16.75 10.43 -7.59
C THR A 248 15.55 9.56 -7.29
N TYR A 249 14.42 9.79 -7.96
CA TYR A 249 13.16 9.18 -7.54
C TYR A 249 12.82 7.89 -8.29
N LEU A 250 13.28 7.72 -9.54
CA LEU A 250 13.06 6.49 -10.31
C LEU A 250 13.97 5.32 -9.94
N PRO A 251 15.27 5.50 -9.57
CA PRO A 251 16.17 4.37 -9.35
C PRO A 251 15.69 3.35 -8.33
N PRO A 252 15.09 3.71 -7.17
CA PRO A 252 14.55 2.71 -6.24
C PRO A 252 13.45 1.86 -6.84
N PHE A 253 12.58 2.44 -7.66
CA PHE A 253 11.51 1.71 -8.35
C PHE A 253 12.09 0.79 -9.44
N GLU A 254 13.05 1.26 -10.24
CA GLU A 254 13.75 0.45 -11.23
C GLU A 254 14.38 -0.80 -10.59
N MET A 255 15.13 -0.62 -9.50
CA MET A 255 15.75 -1.71 -8.76
C MET A 255 14.72 -2.68 -8.20
N ALA A 256 13.65 -2.18 -7.57
CA ALA A 256 12.61 -3.03 -6.99
C ALA A 256 11.80 -3.79 -8.05
N ILE A 257 11.64 -3.24 -9.26
CA ILE A 257 11.03 -3.93 -10.40
C ILE A 257 11.98 -5.00 -10.94
N ARG A 258 13.23 -4.64 -11.27
CA ARG A 258 14.17 -5.54 -11.94
C ARG A 258 14.81 -6.57 -11.01
N ASP A 259 15.26 -6.13 -9.83
CA ASP A 259 15.99 -6.98 -8.88
C ASP A 259 15.07 -7.58 -7.80
N GLY A 260 13.99 -6.87 -7.46
CA GLY A 260 12.96 -7.33 -6.53
C GLY A 260 11.86 -8.17 -7.17
N GLY A 261 11.59 -7.95 -8.47
CA GLY A 261 10.50 -8.62 -9.20
C GLY A 261 9.11 -8.17 -8.76
N ALA A 262 8.94 -6.89 -8.37
CA ALA A 262 7.68 -6.35 -7.84
C ALA A 262 6.50 -6.52 -8.80
N ARG A 263 5.32 -6.90 -8.26
CA ARG A 263 4.12 -7.22 -9.04
C ARG A 263 3.02 -6.15 -8.95
N SER A 264 3.16 -5.14 -8.08
CA SER A 264 2.24 -4.03 -7.99
C SER A 264 2.96 -2.71 -7.72
N VAL A 265 2.39 -1.61 -8.23
CA VAL A 265 2.83 -0.22 -8.01
C VAL A 265 1.63 0.62 -7.62
N MET A 266 1.82 1.57 -6.71
CA MET A 266 0.82 2.55 -6.30
C MET A 266 1.30 3.95 -6.67
N ASN A 267 0.43 4.75 -7.33
CA ASN A 267 0.78 6.12 -7.72
C ASN A 267 0.86 7.07 -6.51
N SER A 268 1.61 8.16 -6.68
CA SER A 268 1.63 9.29 -5.74
C SER A 268 0.35 10.13 -5.81
N TYR A 269 0.00 10.81 -4.71
CA TYR A 269 -1.08 11.81 -4.67
C TYR A 269 -0.75 13.12 -5.34
N THR A 270 0.55 13.43 -5.49
CA THR A 270 1.01 14.75 -5.91
C THR A 270 0.93 14.95 -7.42
N ASP A 271 0.95 16.21 -7.82
CA ASP A 271 1.38 16.56 -9.16
C ASP A 271 2.92 16.70 -9.20
N VAL A 272 3.50 16.44 -10.36
CA VAL A 272 4.90 16.71 -10.67
C VAL A 272 4.91 17.72 -11.81
N ASP A 273 5.49 18.88 -11.54
CA ASP A 273 5.54 19.99 -12.51
C ASP A 273 4.14 20.37 -13.05
N GLY A 274 3.13 20.31 -12.18
CA GLY A 274 1.74 20.68 -12.48
C GLY A 274 0.89 19.58 -13.11
N ILE A 275 1.42 18.37 -13.32
CA ILE A 275 0.66 17.22 -13.84
C ILE A 275 0.44 16.21 -12.71
N PRO A 276 -0.81 15.97 -12.27
CA PRO A 276 -1.10 14.94 -11.28
C PRO A 276 -0.66 13.56 -11.77
N VAL A 277 0.12 12.85 -10.95
CA VAL A 277 0.68 11.53 -11.33
C VAL A 277 -0.43 10.54 -11.69
N ALA A 278 -1.58 10.61 -11.03
CA ALA A 278 -2.73 9.75 -11.32
C ALA A 278 -3.30 9.92 -12.75
N SER A 279 -2.98 11.03 -13.44
CA SER A 279 -3.38 11.31 -14.82
C SER A 279 -2.20 11.44 -15.79
N ASP A 280 -0.98 11.15 -15.34
CA ASP A 280 0.23 11.29 -16.15
C ASP A 280 0.55 9.99 -16.91
N GLU A 281 0.07 9.92 -18.17
CA GLU A 281 0.34 8.78 -19.07
C GLU A 281 1.84 8.59 -19.31
N ARG A 282 2.61 9.69 -19.39
CA ARG A 282 4.06 9.61 -19.57
C ARG A 282 4.71 8.88 -18.40
N MET A 283 4.34 9.20 -17.15
CA MET A 283 4.92 8.54 -15.98
C MET A 283 4.42 7.11 -15.80
N LEU A 284 3.10 6.88 -15.88
CA LEU A 284 2.51 5.57 -15.59
C LEU A 284 2.59 4.58 -16.75
N THR A 285 2.71 5.05 -17.98
CA THR A 285 2.77 4.18 -19.16
C THR A 285 4.16 4.21 -19.80
N ASP A 286 4.65 5.38 -20.26
CA ASP A 286 5.91 5.42 -21.00
C ASP A 286 7.11 5.11 -20.11
N VAL A 287 7.23 5.75 -18.96
CA VAL A 287 8.35 5.53 -18.03
C VAL A 287 8.18 4.20 -17.29
N LEU A 288 7.10 4.04 -16.51
CA LEU A 288 6.94 2.86 -15.64
C LEU A 288 6.92 1.55 -16.44
N ARG A 289 6.12 1.49 -17.50
CA ARG A 289 5.96 0.25 -18.27
C ARG A 289 6.95 0.15 -19.42
N GLY A 290 7.18 1.27 -20.15
CA GLY A 290 8.07 1.30 -21.31
C GLY A 290 9.54 1.25 -20.92
N GLU A 291 10.01 2.18 -20.10
CA GLU A 291 11.43 2.31 -19.77
C GLU A 291 11.86 1.37 -18.62
N LEU A 292 11.09 1.31 -17.52
CA LEU A 292 11.41 0.44 -16.37
C LEU A 292 10.98 -1.00 -16.58
N GLY A 293 10.11 -1.29 -17.57
CA GLY A 293 9.68 -2.65 -17.93
C GLY A 293 8.68 -3.27 -16.95
N PHE A 294 7.92 -2.45 -16.22
CA PHE A 294 6.90 -2.96 -15.28
C PHE A 294 5.71 -3.56 -16.03
N ASP A 295 5.40 -4.81 -15.77
CA ASP A 295 4.30 -5.57 -16.40
C ASP A 295 3.16 -5.96 -15.44
N GLY A 296 3.28 -5.60 -14.15
CA GLY A 296 2.27 -5.87 -13.11
C GLY A 296 1.10 -4.89 -13.11
N VAL A 297 0.38 -4.83 -12.00
CA VAL A 297 -0.83 -4.02 -11.78
C VAL A 297 -0.48 -2.69 -11.11
N VAL A 298 -1.01 -1.59 -11.63
CA VAL A 298 -0.98 -0.27 -11.00
C VAL A 298 -2.29 -0.08 -10.23
N VAL A 299 -2.19 0.00 -8.91
CA VAL A 299 -3.31 0.38 -8.05
C VAL A 299 -3.26 1.87 -7.74
N SER A 300 -4.41 2.52 -7.63
CA SER A 300 -4.44 3.90 -7.16
C SER A 300 -4.09 3.96 -5.67
N ASP A 301 -3.42 5.02 -5.22
CA ASP A 301 -3.46 5.36 -3.81
C ASP A 301 -4.91 5.70 -3.41
N TYR A 302 -5.25 5.56 -2.14
CA TYR A 302 -6.63 5.67 -1.68
C TYR A 302 -7.22 7.03 -2.06
N PHE A 303 -8.31 6.98 -2.84
CA PHE A 303 -9.02 8.15 -3.37
C PHE A 303 -8.26 9.00 -4.39
N SER A 304 -7.05 8.61 -4.85
CA SER A 304 -6.26 9.45 -5.76
C SER A 304 -6.95 9.67 -7.11
N VAL A 305 -7.79 8.75 -7.57
CA VAL A 305 -8.63 8.97 -8.77
C VAL A 305 -9.64 10.09 -8.51
N ALA A 306 -10.32 10.04 -7.38
CA ALA A 306 -11.27 11.07 -6.99
C ALA A 306 -10.62 12.45 -6.82
N PHE A 307 -9.35 12.49 -6.42
CA PHE A 307 -8.60 13.74 -6.25
C PHE A 307 -8.34 14.49 -7.56
N LEU A 308 -8.39 13.83 -8.72
CA LEU A 308 -8.33 14.53 -10.00
C LEU A 308 -9.46 15.57 -10.16
N GLU A 309 -10.64 15.25 -9.59
CA GLU A 309 -11.77 16.18 -9.52
C GLU A 309 -11.65 17.12 -8.32
N VAL A 310 -11.60 16.60 -7.08
CA VAL A 310 -11.85 17.41 -5.87
C VAL A 310 -10.62 18.16 -5.35
N MET A 311 -9.40 17.69 -5.64
CA MET A 311 -8.17 18.30 -5.15
C MET A 311 -7.38 19.00 -6.28
N HIS A 312 -7.15 18.30 -7.39
CA HIS A 312 -6.39 18.84 -8.52
C HIS A 312 -7.25 19.69 -9.46
N GLY A 313 -8.58 19.49 -9.48
CA GLY A 313 -9.51 20.28 -10.30
C GLY A 313 -9.30 20.16 -11.80
N ILE A 314 -8.74 19.04 -12.28
CA ILE A 314 -8.48 18.79 -13.71
C ILE A 314 -9.56 17.91 -14.36
N ALA A 315 -10.47 17.36 -13.60
CA ALA A 315 -11.64 16.63 -14.07
C ALA A 315 -12.92 17.35 -13.63
N ALA A 316 -13.92 17.41 -14.51
CA ALA A 316 -15.19 18.07 -14.24
C ALA A 316 -16.12 17.21 -13.36
N ASP A 317 -15.95 15.90 -13.40
CA ASP A 317 -16.72 14.93 -12.63
C ASP A 317 -15.94 13.63 -12.42
N ARG A 318 -16.53 12.72 -11.62
CA ARG A 318 -15.94 11.42 -11.27
C ARG A 318 -15.67 10.52 -12.49
N GLY A 319 -16.51 10.60 -13.52
CA GLY A 319 -16.34 9.82 -14.74
C GLY A 319 -15.17 10.30 -15.60
N GLU A 320 -14.93 11.61 -15.64
CA GLU A 320 -13.76 12.19 -16.33
C GLU A 320 -12.46 11.85 -15.55
N ALA A 321 -12.49 11.95 -14.23
CA ALA A 321 -11.39 11.54 -13.39
C ALA A 321 -11.03 10.05 -13.60
N ALA A 322 -12.03 9.18 -13.68
CA ALA A 322 -11.85 7.76 -13.97
C ALA A 322 -11.25 7.51 -15.35
N ALA A 323 -11.74 8.21 -16.39
CA ALA A 323 -11.21 8.07 -17.74
C ALA A 323 -9.75 8.52 -17.83
N GLN A 324 -9.40 9.69 -17.25
CA GLN A 324 -8.02 10.19 -17.22
C GLN A 324 -7.08 9.21 -16.52
N ALA A 325 -7.46 8.69 -15.34
CA ALA A 325 -6.66 7.74 -14.57
C ALA A 325 -6.44 6.40 -15.31
N LEU A 326 -7.49 5.85 -15.91
CA LEU A 326 -7.41 4.61 -16.67
C LEU A 326 -6.58 4.76 -17.95
N ILE A 327 -6.73 5.86 -18.69
CA ILE A 327 -5.90 6.19 -19.87
C ILE A 327 -4.43 6.27 -19.46
N ALA A 328 -4.13 6.99 -18.38
CA ALA A 328 -2.77 7.17 -17.88
C ALA A 328 -2.09 5.85 -17.50
N GLY A 329 -2.84 4.85 -17.02
CA GLY A 329 -2.28 3.53 -16.74
C GLY A 329 -2.58 2.98 -15.36
N ILE A 330 -3.45 3.62 -14.57
CA ILE A 330 -4.01 3.03 -13.34
C ILE A 330 -4.95 1.90 -13.74
N ASP A 331 -4.73 0.71 -13.19
CA ASP A 331 -5.54 -0.48 -13.47
C ASP A 331 -6.66 -0.68 -12.45
N VAL A 332 -6.44 -0.30 -11.18
CA VAL A 332 -7.40 -0.53 -10.08
C VAL A 332 -7.61 0.73 -9.26
N GLU A 333 -8.88 1.11 -9.06
CA GLU A 333 -9.27 2.17 -8.13
C GLU A 333 -9.38 1.63 -6.71
N LEU A 334 -8.70 2.26 -5.76
CA LEU A 334 -8.76 1.97 -4.34
C LEU A 334 -9.17 3.23 -3.54
N PRO A 335 -9.81 3.06 -2.40
CA PRO A 335 -10.22 1.81 -1.73
C PRO A 335 -11.64 1.37 -2.12
N THR A 336 -12.34 2.13 -2.95
CA THR A 336 -13.73 1.94 -3.38
C THR A 336 -13.84 2.01 -4.90
N GLY A 337 -15.06 1.95 -5.45
CA GLY A 337 -15.32 2.04 -6.90
C GLY A 337 -16.14 3.28 -7.27
N ASP A 338 -15.96 4.39 -6.56
CA ASP A 338 -16.80 5.59 -6.74
C ASP A 338 -16.62 6.25 -8.13
N ALA A 339 -15.47 6.03 -8.76
CA ALA A 339 -15.17 6.54 -10.10
C ALA A 339 -15.27 5.43 -11.18
N PHE A 340 -14.67 4.25 -10.95
CA PHE A 340 -14.53 3.20 -11.97
C PHE A 340 -15.81 2.36 -12.18
N LEU A 341 -16.81 2.41 -11.32
CA LEU A 341 -18.06 1.70 -11.54
C LEU A 341 -19.03 2.51 -12.43
N GLY A 342 -20.10 3.05 -11.83
CA GLY A 342 -21.16 3.74 -12.55
C GLY A 342 -20.71 4.90 -13.44
N PRO A 343 -19.88 5.86 -12.93
CA PRO A 343 -19.43 7.01 -13.71
C PRO A 343 -18.63 6.62 -14.96
N LEU A 344 -17.67 5.68 -14.85
CA LEU A 344 -16.89 5.21 -15.98
C LEU A 344 -17.74 4.42 -16.99
N ALA A 345 -18.63 3.54 -16.49
CA ALA A 345 -19.56 2.80 -17.34
C ALA A 345 -20.45 3.73 -18.18
N ALA A 346 -20.88 4.85 -17.62
CA ALA A 346 -21.68 5.82 -18.35
C ALA A 346 -20.90 6.41 -19.53
N ARG A 347 -19.63 6.79 -19.36
CA ARG A 347 -18.79 7.33 -20.45
C ARG A 347 -18.50 6.32 -21.54
N ILE A 348 -18.25 5.06 -21.19
CA ILE A 348 -18.06 3.98 -22.18
C ILE A 348 -19.32 3.79 -23.00
N ARG A 349 -20.50 3.73 -22.38
CA ARG A 349 -21.78 3.50 -23.07
C ARG A 349 -22.16 4.61 -24.06
N VAL A 350 -21.71 5.83 -23.82
CA VAL A 350 -21.94 6.96 -24.75
C VAL A 350 -20.80 7.14 -25.75
N GLY A 351 -19.75 6.30 -25.68
CA GLY A 351 -18.61 6.33 -26.61
C GLY A 351 -17.57 7.41 -26.33
N GLU A 352 -17.55 7.97 -25.13
CA GLU A 352 -16.55 8.95 -24.70
C GLU A 352 -15.23 8.31 -24.24
N LEU A 353 -15.22 6.99 -23.99
CA LEU A 353 -14.02 6.22 -23.70
C LEU A 353 -14.07 4.87 -24.42
N ASP A 354 -12.95 4.49 -25.05
CA ASP A 354 -12.79 3.18 -25.67
C ASP A 354 -12.70 2.10 -24.59
N GLU A 355 -13.54 1.06 -24.69
CA GLU A 355 -13.60 -0.06 -23.78
C GLU A 355 -12.27 -0.85 -23.72
N ALA A 356 -11.41 -0.73 -24.73
CA ALA A 356 -10.09 -1.34 -24.77
C ALA A 356 -9.18 -0.94 -23.60
N TYR A 357 -9.38 0.25 -23.01
CA TYR A 357 -8.65 0.65 -21.79
C TYR A 357 -9.07 -0.19 -20.58
N VAL A 358 -10.36 -0.50 -20.47
CA VAL A 358 -10.89 -1.43 -19.43
C VAL A 358 -10.34 -2.83 -19.65
N ASP A 359 -10.39 -3.34 -20.89
CA ASP A 359 -9.89 -4.66 -21.25
C ASP A 359 -8.41 -4.82 -20.87
N ARG A 360 -7.60 -3.80 -21.17
CA ARG A 360 -6.19 -3.75 -20.79
C ARG A 360 -5.97 -3.92 -19.28
N ALA A 361 -6.71 -3.19 -18.48
CA ALA A 361 -6.61 -3.23 -17.02
C ALA A 361 -7.10 -4.58 -16.46
N VAL A 362 -8.25 -5.06 -16.94
CA VAL A 362 -8.84 -6.34 -16.50
C VAL A 362 -7.92 -7.52 -16.80
N LEU A 363 -7.31 -7.56 -17.98
CA LEU A 363 -6.37 -8.64 -18.33
C LEU A 363 -5.18 -8.69 -17.39
N ARG A 364 -4.64 -7.54 -16.95
CA ARG A 364 -3.57 -7.46 -15.94
C ARG A 364 -4.02 -7.96 -14.58
N VAL A 365 -5.20 -7.53 -14.13
CA VAL A 365 -5.75 -7.94 -12.83
C VAL A 365 -6.07 -9.44 -12.82
N LEU A 366 -6.63 -9.98 -13.90
CA LEU A 366 -6.89 -11.42 -14.00
C LEU A 366 -5.59 -12.24 -14.05
N ALA A 367 -4.56 -11.76 -14.75
CA ALA A 367 -3.24 -12.40 -14.75
C ALA A 367 -2.61 -12.38 -13.35
N GLN A 368 -2.75 -11.28 -12.60
CA GLN A 368 -2.33 -11.20 -11.21
C GLN A 368 -3.09 -12.19 -10.32
N LYS A 369 -4.40 -12.33 -10.51
CA LYS A 369 -5.21 -13.33 -9.78
C LYS A 369 -4.80 -14.75 -10.11
N GLU A 370 -4.45 -15.04 -11.36
CA GLU A 370 -3.94 -16.35 -11.78
C GLU A 370 -2.58 -16.64 -11.13
N GLU A 371 -1.66 -15.69 -11.14
CA GLU A 371 -0.34 -15.80 -10.50
C GLU A 371 -0.43 -16.06 -8.99
N LEU A 372 -1.41 -15.43 -8.32
CA LEU A 372 -1.72 -15.66 -6.91
C LEU A 372 -2.45 -16.98 -6.62
N GLY A 373 -2.77 -17.76 -7.65
CA GLY A 373 -3.51 -19.03 -7.53
C GLY A 373 -5.00 -18.85 -7.22
N LEU A 374 -5.54 -17.62 -7.31
CA LEU A 374 -6.93 -17.33 -6.98
C LEU A 374 -7.93 -17.91 -8.01
N LEU A 375 -7.47 -18.12 -9.24
CA LEU A 375 -8.32 -18.70 -10.29
C LEU A 375 -8.34 -20.22 -10.27
N GLU A 376 -7.58 -20.89 -9.39
CA GLU A 376 -7.59 -22.35 -9.29
C GLU A 376 -8.92 -22.85 -8.74
N PRO A 377 -9.44 -23.98 -9.24
CA PRO A 377 -10.75 -24.51 -8.81
C PRO A 377 -10.83 -24.82 -7.32
N ASP A 378 -9.71 -25.14 -6.69
CA ASP A 378 -9.54 -25.53 -5.30
C ASP A 378 -8.88 -24.44 -4.43
N ALA A 379 -8.75 -23.20 -4.93
CA ALA A 379 -8.08 -22.09 -4.24
C ALA A 379 -8.58 -21.88 -2.78
N PHE A 380 -9.83 -22.22 -2.49
CA PHE A 380 -10.44 -22.10 -1.16
C PHE A 380 -11.07 -23.43 -0.70
N ALA A 381 -10.51 -24.57 -1.10
CA ALA A 381 -11.00 -25.89 -0.67
C ALA A 381 -10.82 -26.11 0.84
N ASP A 382 -9.67 -25.67 1.36
CA ASP A 382 -9.32 -25.83 2.77
C ASP A 382 -9.95 -24.73 3.63
N ASP A 383 -10.23 -25.06 4.90
CA ASP A 383 -10.68 -24.09 5.88
C ASP A 383 -9.48 -23.27 6.42
N ALA A 384 -9.79 -22.07 6.91
CA ALA A 384 -8.77 -21.26 7.58
C ALA A 384 -8.23 -21.98 8.82
N PRO A 385 -6.93 -21.77 9.17
CA PRO A 385 -6.35 -22.35 10.38
C PRO A 385 -7.14 -21.96 11.64
N ALA A 386 -7.38 -22.93 12.52
CA ALA A 386 -8.12 -22.69 13.77
C ALA A 386 -7.35 -21.78 14.75
N THR A 387 -6.02 -21.76 14.65
CA THR A 387 -5.12 -20.91 15.44
C THR A 387 -4.10 -20.24 14.52
N ILE A 388 -3.87 -18.96 14.73
CA ILE A 388 -2.92 -18.17 13.95
C ILE A 388 -2.04 -17.41 14.94
N ASP A 389 -0.73 -17.63 14.87
CA ASP A 389 0.27 -16.92 15.67
C ASP A 389 0.91 -15.83 14.81
N LEU A 390 0.60 -14.59 15.14
CA LEU A 390 1.12 -13.39 14.44
C LEU A 390 2.28 -12.73 15.22
N ASP A 391 2.67 -13.28 16.37
CA ASP A 391 3.71 -12.72 17.26
C ASP A 391 4.65 -13.80 17.77
N SER A 392 5.20 -14.59 16.85
CA SER A 392 6.07 -15.71 17.16
C SER A 392 7.42 -15.27 17.74
N PRO A 393 8.12 -16.17 18.48
CA PRO A 393 9.50 -15.92 18.92
C PRO A 393 10.45 -15.53 17.78
N ARG A 394 10.25 -16.07 16.56
CA ARG A 394 11.03 -15.71 15.38
C ARG A 394 10.79 -14.24 15.00
N HIS A 395 9.53 -13.78 14.96
CA HIS A 395 9.21 -12.39 14.66
C HIS A 395 9.89 -11.44 15.63
N ARG A 396 9.81 -11.73 16.94
CA ARG A 396 10.44 -10.93 18.00
C ARG A 396 11.97 -10.93 17.89
N ALA A 397 12.58 -12.04 17.50
CA ALA A 397 14.04 -12.13 17.31
C ALA A 397 14.50 -11.26 16.13
N ILE A 398 13.79 -11.30 15.01
CA ILE A 398 14.06 -10.45 13.84
C ILE A 398 13.90 -8.97 14.21
N ALA A 399 12.77 -8.60 14.84
CA ALA A 399 12.50 -7.21 15.23
C ALA A 399 13.58 -6.68 16.20
N ARG A 400 13.99 -7.49 17.20
CA ARG A 400 15.04 -7.14 18.14
C ARG A 400 16.41 -6.96 17.45
N ARG A 401 16.76 -7.87 16.54
CA ARG A 401 18.02 -7.80 15.79
C ARG A 401 18.06 -6.54 14.95
N LEU A 402 17.01 -6.28 14.17
CA LEU A 402 16.90 -5.10 13.32
C LEU A 402 16.95 -3.80 14.14
N ALA A 403 16.24 -3.74 15.27
CA ALA A 403 16.30 -2.59 16.18
C ALA A 403 17.71 -2.37 16.74
N ALA A 404 18.43 -3.44 17.11
CA ALA A 404 19.79 -3.31 17.61
C ALA A 404 20.78 -2.84 16.53
N GLU A 405 20.67 -3.38 15.30
CA GLU A 405 21.52 -3.01 14.17
C GLU A 405 21.25 -1.59 13.65
N SER A 406 20.07 -1.03 13.91
CA SER A 406 19.74 0.36 13.53
C SER A 406 20.30 1.43 14.46
N LEU A 407 20.91 1.06 15.59
CA LEU A 407 21.50 2.00 16.54
C LEU A 407 22.86 2.48 16.04
N VAL A 408 23.00 3.79 15.87
CA VAL A 408 24.24 4.43 15.39
C VAL A 408 24.91 5.18 16.52
N LEU A 409 26.10 4.74 16.94
CA LEU A 409 26.91 5.43 17.92
C LEU A 409 27.69 6.58 17.26
N LEU A 410 27.25 7.82 17.43
CA LEU A 410 27.85 9.00 16.80
C LEU A 410 29.11 9.49 17.55
N ALA A 411 29.11 9.41 18.88
CA ALA A 411 30.23 9.78 19.73
C ALA A 411 30.17 9.03 21.07
N ASN A 412 31.32 8.75 21.66
CA ASN A 412 31.42 8.16 22.99
C ASN A 412 32.70 8.65 23.66
N ASP A 413 32.59 9.27 24.83
CA ASP A 413 33.69 9.73 25.65
C ASP A 413 34.15 8.70 26.72
N GLY A 414 33.68 7.47 26.60
CA GLY A 414 33.90 6.38 27.55
C GLY A 414 32.75 6.17 28.54
N THR A 415 31.63 6.91 28.39
CA THR A 415 30.43 6.70 29.19
C THR A 415 29.76 5.33 28.87
N LEU A 416 29.83 4.90 27.61
CA LEU A 416 29.32 3.60 27.17
C LEU A 416 30.47 2.58 27.01
N PRO A 417 30.26 1.30 27.38
CA PRO A 417 29.05 0.73 27.98
C PRO A 417 28.82 1.17 29.42
N LEU A 418 27.54 1.31 29.82
CA LEU A 418 27.21 1.67 31.20
C LEU A 418 27.68 0.60 32.18
N ALA A 419 28.37 1.02 33.24
CA ALA A 419 28.72 0.11 34.34
C ALA A 419 27.48 -0.08 35.25
N ALA A 420 27.14 -1.33 35.55
CA ALA A 420 26.06 -1.62 36.50
C ALA A 420 26.65 -1.86 37.90
N PRO A 421 25.99 -1.40 39.00
CA PRO A 421 24.75 -0.62 39.00
C PRO A 421 24.98 0.85 38.60
N ALA A 422 24.04 1.39 37.83
CA ALA A 422 24.06 2.78 37.36
C ALA A 422 22.88 3.59 37.94
N ARG A 423 23.00 4.93 37.85
CA ARG A 423 21.84 5.84 37.99
C ARG A 423 21.57 6.45 36.65
N VAL A 424 20.39 6.20 36.08
CA VAL A 424 20.03 6.66 34.75
C VAL A 424 18.72 7.43 34.84
N ALA A 425 18.71 8.65 34.34
CA ALA A 425 17.50 9.45 34.10
C ALA A 425 17.12 9.36 32.63
N VAL A 426 15.90 8.89 32.34
CA VAL A 426 15.30 8.91 30.99
C VAL A 426 14.40 10.13 30.94
N ILE A 427 14.82 11.16 30.20
CA ILE A 427 14.18 12.48 30.24
C ILE A 427 13.43 12.74 28.95
N GLY A 428 12.19 13.19 29.07
CA GLY A 428 11.35 13.63 27.97
C GLY A 428 9.98 12.93 27.95
N PRO A 429 9.04 13.45 27.13
CA PRO A 429 7.64 13.01 27.12
C PRO A 429 7.45 11.56 26.68
N ASN A 430 8.43 10.96 26.03
CA ASN A 430 8.40 9.60 25.52
C ASN A 430 9.15 8.57 26.41
N ALA A 431 9.71 9.01 27.54
CA ALA A 431 10.54 8.20 28.43
C ALA A 431 9.82 6.95 28.94
N ASP A 432 8.53 7.05 29.21
CA ASP A 432 7.68 5.99 29.76
C ASP A 432 6.39 5.76 28.95
N ARG A 433 6.49 5.86 27.59
CA ARG A 433 5.38 5.68 26.66
C ARG A 433 5.73 4.65 25.59
N SER A 434 5.02 3.52 25.56
CA SER A 434 5.25 2.44 24.59
C SER A 434 4.83 2.83 23.17
N GLU A 435 3.81 3.69 23.02
CA GLU A 435 3.30 4.15 21.72
C GLU A 435 4.37 4.93 20.94
N ALA A 436 5.29 5.60 21.64
CA ALA A 436 6.39 6.34 21.03
C ALA A 436 7.42 5.46 20.31
N LEU A 437 7.41 4.15 20.57
CA LEU A 437 8.29 3.17 19.91
C LEU A 437 7.66 2.56 18.65
N GLN A 438 6.44 2.98 18.30
CA GLN A 438 5.68 2.43 17.18
C GLN A 438 5.71 3.40 15.99
N GLY A 439 5.91 2.88 14.77
CA GLY A 439 5.75 3.65 13.55
C GLY A 439 4.29 4.08 13.30
N CYS A 440 4.09 5.08 12.45
CA CYS A 440 2.76 5.62 12.14
C CYS A 440 1.84 4.56 11.51
N TYR A 441 2.36 3.62 10.74
CA TYR A 441 1.61 2.51 10.11
C TYR A 441 1.56 1.24 10.96
N SER A 442 2.05 1.25 12.20
CA SER A 442 1.80 0.16 13.12
C SER A 442 0.31 0.07 13.44
N PHE A 443 -0.21 -1.13 13.66
CA PHE A 443 -1.62 -1.28 14.06
C PHE A 443 -1.95 -0.49 15.34
N ALA A 444 -0.99 -0.42 16.27
CA ALA A 444 -1.13 0.33 17.51
C ALA A 444 -1.40 1.82 17.25
N ASN A 445 -0.58 2.49 16.45
CA ASN A 445 -0.73 3.93 16.21
C ASN A 445 -1.77 4.25 15.13
N HIS A 446 -1.92 3.36 14.14
CA HIS A 446 -2.79 3.65 13.00
C HIS A 446 -4.26 3.27 13.25
N VAL A 447 -4.52 2.24 14.06
CA VAL A 447 -5.87 1.73 14.30
C VAL A 447 -6.27 1.85 15.78
N LEU A 448 -5.46 1.33 16.71
CA LEU A 448 -5.84 1.31 18.14
C LEU A 448 -5.94 2.71 18.74
N ALA A 449 -5.27 3.71 18.21
CA ALA A 449 -5.46 5.11 18.60
C ALA A 449 -6.94 5.56 18.52
N HIS A 450 -7.73 4.92 17.66
CA HIS A 450 -9.17 5.16 17.50
C HIS A 450 -10.05 4.18 18.30
N HIS A 451 -9.45 3.23 19.05
CA HIS A 451 -10.13 2.21 19.85
C HIS A 451 -9.63 2.20 21.30
N PRO A 452 -9.88 3.27 22.09
CA PRO A 452 -9.36 3.38 23.44
C PRO A 452 -9.82 2.20 24.32
N GLY A 453 -8.88 1.67 25.11
CA GLY A 453 -9.12 0.52 26.00
C GLY A 453 -8.92 -0.85 25.34
N VAL A 454 -8.50 -0.91 24.10
CA VAL A 454 -8.09 -2.16 23.44
C VAL A 454 -6.57 -2.26 23.46
N GLU A 455 -6.04 -3.29 24.12
CA GLU A 455 -4.61 -3.55 24.20
C GLU A 455 -4.07 -4.09 22.85
N PRO A 456 -2.77 -3.85 22.52
CA PRO A 456 -2.17 -4.33 21.27
C PRO A 456 -2.19 -5.85 21.09
N GLY A 457 -2.27 -6.60 22.21
CA GLY A 457 -2.26 -8.07 22.22
C GLY A 457 -0.86 -8.68 22.30
N PHE A 458 0.18 -7.86 22.41
CA PHE A 458 1.56 -8.24 22.70
C PHE A 458 2.23 -7.16 23.57
N ALA A 459 3.32 -7.53 24.27
CA ALA A 459 4.01 -6.63 25.19
C ALA A 459 4.94 -5.66 24.43
N ILE A 460 4.79 -4.39 24.74
CA ILE A 460 5.66 -3.30 24.26
C ILE A 460 6.24 -2.60 25.49
N PRO A 461 7.48 -2.92 25.91
CA PRO A 461 8.08 -2.24 27.06
C PRO A 461 8.43 -0.79 26.69
N THR A 462 8.30 0.11 27.67
CA THR A 462 8.81 1.48 27.54
C THR A 462 10.34 1.51 27.58
N VAL A 463 10.96 2.63 27.18
CA VAL A 463 12.42 2.81 27.28
C VAL A 463 12.89 2.64 28.73
N ARG A 464 12.17 3.21 29.69
CA ARG A 464 12.45 3.05 31.13
C ARG A 464 12.43 1.59 31.57
N GLU A 465 11.39 0.86 31.22
CA GLU A 465 11.23 -0.56 31.57
C GLU A 465 12.32 -1.43 30.95
N ALA A 466 12.64 -1.19 29.66
CA ALA A 466 13.68 -1.93 28.96
C ALA A 466 15.07 -1.69 29.56
N LEU A 467 15.38 -0.46 29.96
CA LEU A 467 16.63 -0.13 30.66
C LEU A 467 16.68 -0.78 32.06
N ALA A 468 15.58 -0.75 32.81
CA ALA A 468 15.52 -1.39 34.12
C ALA A 468 15.75 -2.90 34.02
N ALA A 469 15.22 -3.55 33.01
CA ALA A 469 15.44 -4.97 32.75
C ALA A 469 16.89 -5.28 32.31
N ALA A 470 17.51 -4.39 31.52
CA ALA A 470 18.87 -4.56 31.00
C ALA A 470 19.95 -4.25 32.04
N LEU A 471 19.67 -3.43 33.06
CA LEU A 471 20.61 -2.95 34.06
C LEU A 471 20.13 -3.30 35.49
N PRO A 472 20.11 -4.61 35.87
CA PRO A 472 19.61 -5.03 37.16
C PRO A 472 20.40 -4.39 38.33
N GLY A 473 19.68 -3.95 39.35
CA GLY A 473 20.26 -3.23 40.49
C GLY A 473 20.55 -1.75 40.27
N SER A 474 20.27 -1.22 39.07
CA SER A 474 20.39 0.20 38.75
C SER A 474 19.13 0.97 39.14
N ALA A 475 19.28 2.28 39.38
CA ALA A 475 18.16 3.21 39.56
C ALA A 475 17.84 3.84 38.21
N ILE A 476 16.66 3.50 37.64
CA ILE A 476 16.17 4.04 36.37
C ILE A 476 14.93 4.87 36.65
N GLU A 477 15.00 6.16 36.37
CA GLU A 477 13.94 7.13 36.62
C GLU A 477 13.48 7.76 35.30
N ALA A 478 12.17 7.85 35.07
CA ALA A 478 11.60 8.64 34.00
C ALA A 478 11.24 10.02 34.51
N VAL A 479 11.57 11.04 33.73
CA VAL A 479 11.29 12.46 34.04
C VAL A 479 10.71 13.08 32.79
N GLU A 480 9.48 13.63 32.87
CA GLU A 480 8.81 14.37 31.80
C GLU A 480 9.40 15.77 31.62
#